data_fceabb7c72c313c02c90b781caab561d
#
_entry.id   fceabb7c72c313c02c90b781caab561d
#
_cell.length_a   1.000
_cell.length_b   1.000
_cell.length_c   1.000
_cell.angle_alpha   90.00
_cell.angle_beta   90.00
_cell.angle_gamma   90.00
#
_symmetry.space_group_name_H-M   'P 1'
#
loop_
_entity.id
_entity.type
_entity.pdbx_description
1 polymer ?
#
loop_
_entity_poly.entity_id
_entity_poly.type
_entity_poly.pdbx_seq_one_letter_code
_entity_poly.pdbx_strand_id
1 'polypeptide(L)'
;METTRLHIVRAEYAGDVRLHIFFSDGTSQTVDFKPFILANPHPQYNRYVEPKNFKKFKIEHGNVVWGKNWDMIFPIEQLHRGVVAYLQ
;
A
#
# COMPACT_ATOMS: atom_id res chain seq x y z
N MET A 1 -28.68 7.73 -8.01
CA MET A 1 -27.65 7.51 -7.08
C MET A 1 -26.39 7.01 -7.74
N GLU A 2 -25.32 7.61 -7.46
CA GLU A 2 -24.15 7.20 -8.11
C GLU A 2 -23.32 6.31 -7.26
N THR A 3 -22.56 5.44 -7.89
CA THR A 3 -21.70 4.53 -7.17
C THR A 3 -20.36 5.19 -6.96
N THR A 4 -19.94 5.27 -5.73
CA THR A 4 -18.65 5.84 -5.42
C THR A 4 -17.61 4.74 -5.54
N ARG A 5 -16.61 4.98 -6.37
CA ARG A 5 -15.55 4.02 -6.51
C ARG A 5 -14.72 3.99 -5.25
N LEU A 6 -14.38 2.79 -4.79
CA LEU A 6 -13.53 2.63 -3.60
C LEU A 6 -12.17 3.25 -3.86
N HIS A 7 -11.71 4.08 -2.94
CA HIS A 7 -10.38 4.64 -3.06
C HIS A 7 -9.82 4.92 -1.67
N ILE A 8 -8.52 5.16 -1.61
CA ILE A 8 -7.83 5.45 -0.36
C ILE A 8 -7.88 6.94 -0.13
N VAL A 9 -8.35 7.34 1.05
CA VAL A 9 -8.41 8.76 1.39
C VAL A 9 -7.24 9.19 2.25
N ARG A 10 -6.62 8.26 2.98
CA ARG A 10 -5.49 8.59 3.84
C ARG A 10 -4.74 7.31 4.21
N ALA A 11 -3.46 7.45 4.51
CA ALA A 11 -2.67 6.33 5.00
C ALA A 11 -1.65 6.86 6.00
N GLU A 12 -1.34 6.05 7.02
CA GLU A 12 -0.40 6.40 8.06
C GLU A 12 0.58 5.27 8.28
N TYR A 13 1.83 5.62 8.52
CA TYR A 13 2.84 4.61 8.80
C TYR A 13 2.54 3.96 10.15
N ALA A 14 2.50 2.64 10.19
CA ALA A 14 2.15 1.89 11.40
C ALA A 14 3.33 1.11 11.95
N GLY A 15 4.53 1.31 11.41
CA GLY A 15 5.72 0.62 11.90
C GLY A 15 5.93 -0.72 11.22
N ASP A 16 7.17 -1.15 11.12
CA ASP A 16 7.53 -2.47 10.63
C ASP A 16 6.94 -2.78 9.25
N VAL A 17 7.11 -1.84 8.32
CA VAL A 17 6.65 -1.97 6.93
C VAL A 17 5.15 -2.18 6.86
N ARG A 18 4.40 -1.46 7.70
CA ARG A 18 2.94 -1.53 7.71
C ARG A 18 2.36 -0.14 7.53
N LEU A 19 1.21 -0.09 6.89
CA LEU A 19 0.43 1.13 6.77
C LEU A 19 -0.97 0.90 7.31
N HIS A 20 -1.49 1.91 8.00
CA HIS A 20 -2.89 1.91 8.37
C HIS A 20 -3.61 2.76 7.32
N ILE A 21 -4.49 2.15 6.56
CA ILE A 21 -5.07 2.75 5.38
C ILE A 21 -6.55 3.01 5.61
N PHE A 22 -7.00 4.22 5.26
CA PHE A 22 -8.39 4.62 5.41
C PHE A 22 -9.03 4.70 4.03
N PHE A 23 -10.19 4.07 3.88
CA PHE A 23 -10.86 3.95 2.59
C PHE A 23 -12.07 4.85 2.52
N SER A 24 -12.50 5.15 1.29
CA SER A 24 -13.62 6.05 1.06
C SER A 24 -14.96 5.53 1.56
N ASP A 25 -15.05 4.23 1.82
CA ASP A 25 -16.30 3.66 2.34
C ASP A 25 -16.39 3.72 3.86
N GLY A 26 -15.46 4.41 4.50
CA GLY A 26 -15.48 4.56 5.96
C GLY A 26 -14.77 3.46 6.71
N THR A 27 -14.20 2.49 6.01
CA THR A 27 -13.46 1.41 6.67
C THR A 27 -11.98 1.73 6.69
N SER A 28 -11.23 0.98 7.48
CA SER A 28 -9.78 1.11 7.52
C SER A 28 -9.16 -0.26 7.71
N GLN A 29 -7.87 -0.36 7.39
CA GLN A 29 -7.19 -1.63 7.45
C GLN A 29 -5.70 -1.39 7.69
N THR A 30 -5.09 -2.23 8.53
CA THR A 30 -3.65 -2.21 8.69
C THR A 30 -3.07 -3.30 7.80
N VAL A 31 -2.22 -2.89 6.87
CA VAL A 31 -1.67 -3.80 5.88
C VAL A 31 -0.19 -3.96 6.09
N ASP A 32 0.28 -5.21 6.13
CA ASP A 32 1.69 -5.52 6.31
C ASP A 32 2.28 -5.84 4.95
N PHE A 33 3.21 -5.01 4.50
CA PHE A 33 3.82 -5.19 3.18
C PHE A 33 5.10 -5.99 3.23
N LYS A 34 5.58 -6.31 4.42
CA LYS A 34 6.84 -7.02 4.55
C LYS A 34 6.84 -8.39 3.87
N PRO A 35 5.79 -9.21 4.03
CA PRO A 35 5.79 -10.51 3.35
C PRO A 35 5.90 -10.39 1.84
N PHE A 36 5.27 -9.36 1.25
CA PHE A 36 5.36 -9.15 -0.18
C PHE A 36 6.81 -8.85 -0.58
N ILE A 37 7.45 -7.94 0.14
CA ILE A 37 8.80 -7.53 -0.20
C ILE A 37 9.77 -8.69 -0.03
N LEU A 38 9.63 -9.47 1.03
CA LEU A 38 10.52 -10.60 1.26
C LEU A 38 10.31 -11.73 0.24
N ALA A 39 9.08 -11.87 -0.24
CA ALA A 39 8.78 -12.91 -1.22
C ALA A 39 9.21 -12.52 -2.63
N ASN A 40 9.48 -11.23 -2.85
CA ASN A 40 9.89 -10.73 -4.16
C ASN A 40 11.20 -9.97 -4.01
N PRO A 41 12.32 -10.67 -3.80
CA PRO A 41 13.60 -10.02 -3.54
C PRO A 41 14.11 -9.33 -4.80
N HIS A 42 13.80 -8.07 -4.90
CA HIS A 42 14.16 -7.26 -6.05
C HIS A 42 14.66 -5.92 -5.51
N PRO A 43 15.77 -5.39 -6.05
CA PRO A 43 16.31 -4.12 -5.51
C PRO A 43 15.28 -3.01 -5.45
N GLN A 44 14.34 -3.00 -6.40
CA GLN A 44 13.31 -2.00 -6.47
C GLN A 44 12.40 -2.04 -5.25
N TYR A 45 12.15 -3.25 -4.71
CA TYR A 45 11.29 -3.41 -3.55
C TYR A 45 12.07 -3.42 -2.25
N ASN A 46 13.29 -3.98 -2.27
CA ASN A 46 14.06 -4.14 -1.04
C ASN A 46 14.31 -2.83 -0.32
N ARG A 47 14.44 -1.74 -1.06
CA ARG A 47 14.69 -0.45 -0.42
C ARG A 47 13.57 -0.04 0.51
N TYR A 48 12.36 -0.55 0.30
CA TYR A 48 11.20 -0.14 1.07
C TYR A 48 11.08 -0.90 2.39
N VAL A 49 11.98 -1.81 2.69
CA VAL A 49 12.07 -2.37 4.03
C VAL A 49 12.57 -1.32 5.01
N GLU A 50 13.36 -0.36 4.50
CA GLU A 50 13.85 0.73 5.34
C GLU A 50 12.73 1.70 5.63
N PRO A 51 12.48 2.04 6.92
CA PRO A 51 11.37 2.94 7.24
C PRO A 51 11.46 4.27 6.52
N LYS A 52 12.65 4.83 6.37
CA LYS A 52 12.77 6.14 5.74
C LYS A 52 12.33 6.11 4.28
N ASN A 53 12.48 4.97 3.62
CA ASN A 53 12.03 4.84 2.24
C ASN A 53 10.57 4.48 2.17
N PHE A 54 10.14 3.60 3.07
CA PHE A 54 8.75 3.16 3.10
C PHE A 54 7.79 4.32 3.38
N LYS A 55 8.22 5.25 4.21
CA LYS A 55 7.38 6.41 4.56
C LYS A 55 7.19 7.39 3.42
N LYS A 56 7.88 7.20 2.31
CA LYS A 56 7.79 8.11 1.18
C LYS A 56 6.65 7.80 0.24
N PHE A 57 5.69 7.02 0.70
CA PHE A 57 4.51 6.71 -0.12
C PHE A 57 3.72 7.97 -0.41
N LYS A 58 2.96 7.92 -1.47
CA LYS A 58 2.05 8.99 -1.85
C LYS A 58 0.70 8.38 -2.19
N ILE A 59 -0.34 9.19 -2.11
CA ILE A 59 -1.64 8.76 -2.56
C ILE A 59 -1.94 9.48 -3.86
N GLU A 60 -2.05 8.71 -4.94
CA GLU A 60 -2.32 9.26 -6.26
C GLU A 60 -3.48 8.51 -6.87
N HIS A 61 -4.45 9.24 -7.38
CA HIS A 61 -5.63 8.66 -8.01
C HIS A 61 -6.33 7.64 -7.11
N GLY A 62 -6.29 7.91 -5.79
CA GLY A 62 -6.98 7.03 -4.85
C GLY A 62 -6.23 5.76 -4.49
N ASN A 63 -4.97 5.65 -4.88
CA ASN A 63 -4.14 4.49 -4.54
C ASN A 63 -2.87 4.95 -3.84
N VAL A 64 -2.34 4.08 -3.00
CA VAL A 64 -1.05 4.37 -2.37
C VAL A 64 0.04 3.82 -3.28
N VAL A 65 1.05 4.66 -3.56
CA VAL A 65 2.11 4.31 -4.50
C VAL A 65 3.45 4.73 -3.93
N TRP A 66 4.49 4.05 -4.35
CA TRP A 66 5.87 4.36 -3.97
C TRP A 66 6.68 4.59 -5.24
N GLY A 67 7.56 5.60 -5.19
CA GLY A 67 8.48 5.85 -6.30
C GLY A 67 7.88 6.77 -7.34
N LYS A 68 8.74 7.46 -8.08
CA LYS A 68 8.32 8.39 -9.11
C LYS A 68 7.53 7.71 -10.21
N ASN A 69 7.91 6.48 -10.53
CA ASN A 69 7.29 5.75 -11.63
C ASN A 69 6.42 4.62 -11.10
N TRP A 70 5.87 4.80 -9.91
CA TRP A 70 5.02 3.81 -9.27
C TRP A 70 5.73 2.47 -9.16
N ASP A 71 6.95 2.53 -8.62
CA ASP A 71 7.77 1.34 -8.45
C ASP A 71 7.06 0.23 -7.70
N MET A 72 6.18 0.62 -6.78
CA MET A 72 5.42 -0.36 -6.01
C MET A 72 4.00 0.15 -5.87
N ILE A 73 3.05 -0.65 -6.31
CA ILE A 73 1.64 -0.30 -6.24
C ILE A 73 0.86 -1.61 -6.10
N PHE A 74 -0.27 -1.55 -5.43
CA PHE A 74 -1.07 -2.75 -5.18
C PHE A 74 -2.52 -2.50 -5.56
N PRO A 75 -3.24 -3.53 -6.00
CA PRO A 75 -4.67 -3.40 -6.27
C PRO A 75 -5.39 -3.00 -4.98
N ILE A 76 -6.30 -2.05 -5.10
CA ILE A 76 -6.98 -1.53 -3.92
C ILE A 76 -7.79 -2.60 -3.22
N GLU A 77 -8.28 -3.59 -3.96
CA GLU A 77 -9.05 -4.66 -3.35
C GLU A 77 -8.23 -5.47 -2.37
N GLN A 78 -6.94 -5.67 -2.68
CA GLN A 78 -6.08 -6.40 -1.77
C GLN A 78 -5.83 -5.60 -0.50
N LEU A 79 -5.61 -4.29 -0.66
CA LEU A 79 -5.40 -3.42 0.48
C LEU A 79 -6.63 -3.37 1.36
N HIS A 80 -7.78 -3.35 0.73
CA HIS A 80 -9.05 -3.29 1.47
C HIS A 80 -9.28 -4.54 2.30
N ARG A 81 -8.83 -5.68 1.82
CA ARG A 81 -8.93 -6.92 2.56
C ARG A 81 -7.83 -7.09 3.60
N GLY A 82 -6.80 -6.24 3.54
CA GLY A 82 -5.71 -6.32 4.49
C GLY A 82 -4.68 -7.37 4.17
N VAL A 83 -4.73 -7.96 2.99
CA VAL A 83 -3.81 -9.00 2.58
C VAL A 83 -3.16 -8.59 1.28
N VAL A 84 -1.85 -8.48 1.28
CA VAL A 84 -1.09 -8.17 0.08
C VAL A 84 -0.46 -9.45 -0.40
N ALA A 85 -0.95 -9.96 -1.52
CA ALA A 85 -0.43 -11.18 -2.10
C ALA A 85 0.35 -10.81 -3.34
N TYR A 86 1.41 -11.56 -3.60
CA TYR A 86 2.13 -11.35 -4.82
C TYR A 86 1.61 -12.31 -5.85
N LEU A 87 1.77 -11.92 -7.10
CA LEU A 87 1.29 -12.75 -8.18
C LEU A 87 2.26 -13.85 -8.48
N GLN A 88 1.73 -14.96 -8.88
CA GLN A 88 2.54 -16.11 -9.25
C GLN A 88 2.91 -16.02 -10.72
#